data_be6fb82de963bc22dccc1817a428d9a9
#
_entry.id   be6fb82de963bc22dccc1817a428d9a9
#
_cell.length_a   1.000
_cell.length_b   1.000
_cell.length_c   1.000
_cell.angle_alpha   90.00
_cell.angle_beta   90.00
_cell.angle_gamma   90.00
#
_symmetry.space_group_name_H-M   'P 1'
#
loop_
_entity.id
_entity.type
_entity.pdbx_description
1 polymer ?
#
loop_
_entity_poly.entity_id
_entity_poly.type
_entity_poly.pdbx_seq_one_letter_code
_entity_poly.pdbx_strand_id
1 'polypeptide(L)'
;VTYIPFDFERFDDRTDYYNYFGQPDIVIHLAWEGLPNYRSSFHEEINLPRHYSFLTNLIKNGLPDLTVAGTCFEYGMQEGCLKEDMPVLPANPYGKAKDSLRRRLEEFKGNYPFSLKWVRLFYMYGKGQNPNSLLSQLDRALANKEQVFNMSGGEQIRDFLPVEKVAENIVSIALQRNIDGVINNCSGNPVTVKQFVERYLQLNNKTIALNLGFYPYPDYEPMKFWGDTSKLKKVVNNE
;
A
#
# COMPACT_ATOMS: atom_id res chain seq x y z
N VAL A 1 20.84 13.09 -5.27
CA VAL A 1 19.88 12.07 -5.79
C VAL A 1 20.02 12.03 -7.29
N THR A 2 20.32 10.87 -7.85
CA THR A 2 20.39 10.65 -9.31
C THR A 2 19.03 10.12 -9.77
N TYR A 3 18.47 10.73 -10.82
CA TYR A 3 17.25 10.24 -11.46
C TYR A 3 17.62 9.40 -12.68
N ILE A 4 17.18 8.14 -12.70
CA ILE A 4 17.35 7.22 -13.84
C ILE A 4 15.94 6.86 -14.32
N PRO A 5 15.52 7.34 -15.52
CA PRO A 5 14.21 7.00 -16.06
C PRO A 5 14.15 5.52 -16.43
N PHE A 6 13.05 4.85 -16.03
CA PHE A 6 12.81 3.46 -16.37
C PHE A 6 11.34 3.26 -16.77
N ASP A 7 11.15 2.56 -17.88
CA ASP A 7 9.84 2.23 -18.44
C ASP A 7 9.67 0.70 -18.46
N PHE A 8 8.71 0.19 -17.73
CA PHE A 8 8.42 -1.24 -17.67
C PHE A 8 8.01 -1.83 -19.02
N GLU A 9 7.48 -1.04 -19.95
CA GLU A 9 7.16 -1.51 -21.31
C GLU A 9 8.40 -1.82 -22.14
N ARG A 10 9.53 -1.24 -21.76
CA ARG A 10 10.84 -1.45 -22.41
C ARG A 10 11.72 -2.44 -21.64
N PHE A 11 11.16 -3.13 -20.68
CA PHE A 11 11.90 -4.15 -19.94
C PHE A 11 12.37 -5.27 -20.87
N ASP A 12 13.66 -5.59 -20.82
CA ASP A 12 14.30 -6.72 -21.52
C ASP A 12 15.05 -7.58 -20.48
N ASP A 13 14.61 -8.82 -20.32
CA ASP A 13 15.15 -9.76 -19.34
C ASP A 13 16.64 -10.14 -19.53
N ARG A 14 17.21 -9.84 -20.71
CA ARG A 14 18.63 -10.02 -21.03
C ARG A 14 19.51 -8.89 -20.48
N THR A 15 18.93 -7.77 -20.10
CA THR A 15 19.65 -6.62 -19.51
C THR A 15 19.88 -6.86 -18.02
N ASP A 16 21.09 -6.66 -17.54
CA ASP A 16 21.43 -6.64 -16.12
C ASP A 16 21.00 -5.30 -15.51
N TYR A 17 19.75 -5.27 -14.96
CA TYR A 17 19.23 -4.04 -14.36
C TYR A 17 19.85 -3.74 -12.99
N TYR A 18 20.39 -4.71 -12.28
CA TYR A 18 21.13 -4.46 -11.05
C TYR A 18 22.35 -3.57 -11.32
N ASN A 19 23.14 -3.94 -12.35
CA ASN A 19 24.27 -3.12 -12.77
C ASN A 19 23.81 -1.79 -13.42
N TYR A 20 22.74 -1.80 -14.21
CA TYR A 20 22.16 -0.59 -14.83
C TYR A 20 21.80 0.48 -13.80
N PHE A 21 21.28 0.10 -12.64
CA PHE A 21 20.96 1.01 -11.54
C PHE A 21 22.12 1.25 -10.56
N GLY A 22 23.33 0.81 -10.87
CA GLY A 22 24.54 1.09 -10.08
C GLY A 22 24.71 0.20 -8.86
N GLN A 23 24.22 -1.03 -8.92
CA GLN A 23 24.38 -2.08 -7.89
C GLN A 23 23.90 -1.63 -6.50
N PRO A 24 22.61 -1.24 -6.35
CA PRO A 24 22.11 -0.75 -5.08
C PRO A 24 22.15 -1.81 -3.99
N ASP A 25 22.52 -1.44 -2.76
CA ASP A 25 22.46 -2.34 -1.59
C ASP A 25 21.01 -2.66 -1.18
N ILE A 26 20.07 -1.74 -1.44
CA ILE A 26 18.66 -1.86 -1.08
C ILE A 26 17.80 -1.34 -2.21
N VAL A 27 16.75 -2.06 -2.56
CA VAL A 27 15.70 -1.58 -3.45
C VAL A 27 14.38 -1.47 -2.70
N ILE A 28 13.74 -0.30 -2.79
CA ILE A 28 12.37 -0.08 -2.33
C ILE A 28 11.47 -0.01 -3.55
N HIS A 29 10.64 -1.04 -3.76
CA HIS A 29 9.74 -1.15 -4.90
C HIS A 29 8.34 -0.66 -4.55
N LEU A 30 8.00 0.54 -5.02
CA LEU A 30 6.71 1.19 -4.80
C LEU A 30 5.83 1.23 -6.06
N ALA A 31 6.40 0.91 -7.23
CA ALA A 31 5.71 1.02 -8.51
C ALA A 31 4.58 -0.02 -8.63
N TRP A 32 3.41 0.43 -9.06
CA TRP A 32 2.27 -0.39 -9.43
C TRP A 32 1.26 0.44 -10.21
N GLU A 33 0.86 -0.02 -11.37
CA GLU A 33 -0.05 0.71 -12.27
C GLU A 33 -1.52 0.32 -12.05
N GLY A 34 -2.44 1.12 -12.62
CA GLY A 34 -3.86 0.80 -12.72
C GLY A 34 -4.69 1.08 -11.47
N LEU A 35 -4.13 1.67 -10.42
CA LEU A 35 -4.89 2.07 -9.22
C LEU A 35 -5.69 3.38 -9.48
N PRO A 36 -6.90 3.49 -8.92
CA PRO A 36 -7.56 2.63 -7.93
C PRO A 36 -8.52 1.56 -8.51
N ASN A 37 -8.34 1.10 -9.75
CA ASN A 37 -9.22 0.09 -10.34
C ASN A 37 -8.89 -1.32 -9.81
N TYR A 38 -9.18 -1.60 -8.55
CA TYR A 38 -8.84 -2.85 -7.85
C TYR A 38 -9.42 -4.12 -8.48
N ARG A 39 -10.47 -4.00 -9.33
CA ARG A 39 -11.17 -5.14 -9.97
C ARG A 39 -10.63 -5.48 -11.35
N SER A 40 -9.70 -4.70 -11.90
CA SER A 40 -9.14 -4.94 -13.22
C SER A 40 -8.27 -6.20 -13.24
N SER A 41 -8.48 -7.08 -14.24
CA SER A 41 -7.61 -8.24 -14.51
C SER A 41 -6.18 -7.82 -14.90
N PHE A 42 -5.98 -6.55 -15.30
CA PHE A 42 -4.69 -5.95 -15.59
C PHE A 42 -3.66 -6.19 -14.47
N HIS A 43 -4.11 -6.24 -13.20
CA HIS A 43 -3.22 -6.49 -12.07
C HIS A 43 -2.62 -7.90 -12.09
N GLU A 44 -3.40 -8.91 -12.49
CA GLU A 44 -2.95 -10.31 -12.56
C GLU A 44 -2.27 -10.62 -13.90
N GLU A 45 -2.80 -10.09 -15.01
CA GLU A 45 -2.36 -10.44 -16.36
C GLU A 45 -1.13 -9.66 -16.82
N ILE A 46 -0.99 -8.40 -16.40
CA ILE A 46 0.09 -7.50 -16.83
C ILE A 46 1.04 -7.13 -15.70
N ASN A 47 0.52 -6.52 -14.60
CA ASN A 47 1.40 -6.05 -13.53
C ASN A 47 2.16 -7.19 -12.85
N LEU A 48 1.49 -8.26 -12.48
CA LEU A 48 2.14 -9.37 -11.77
C LEU A 48 3.33 -9.95 -12.54
N PRO A 49 3.23 -10.40 -13.80
CA PRO A 49 4.38 -10.93 -14.52
C PRO A 49 5.46 -9.87 -14.75
N ARG A 50 5.10 -8.64 -15.07
CA ARG A 50 6.01 -7.52 -15.31
C ARG A 50 6.88 -7.23 -14.09
N HIS A 51 6.25 -7.01 -12.93
CA HIS A 51 6.98 -6.73 -11.69
C HIS A 51 7.76 -7.94 -11.18
N TYR A 52 7.24 -9.15 -11.33
CA TYR A 52 7.97 -10.37 -10.98
C TYR A 52 9.26 -10.52 -11.82
N SER A 53 9.18 -10.38 -13.14
CA SER A 53 10.35 -10.46 -14.02
C SER A 53 11.39 -9.40 -13.68
N PHE A 54 10.96 -8.16 -13.47
CA PHE A 54 11.87 -7.07 -13.09
C PHE A 54 12.58 -7.34 -11.76
N LEU A 55 11.85 -7.70 -10.71
CA LEU A 55 12.42 -7.93 -9.38
C LEU A 55 13.33 -9.15 -9.36
N THR A 56 12.97 -10.22 -10.04
CA THR A 56 13.83 -11.41 -10.13
C THR A 56 15.07 -11.17 -10.99
N ASN A 57 15.02 -10.29 -11.97
CA ASN A 57 16.23 -9.86 -12.71
C ASN A 57 17.21 -9.15 -11.76
N LEU A 58 16.75 -8.20 -10.95
CA LEU A 58 17.62 -7.53 -9.97
C LEU A 58 18.25 -8.53 -8.98
N ILE A 59 17.44 -9.46 -8.45
CA ILE A 59 17.90 -10.46 -7.47
C ILE A 59 18.93 -11.43 -8.10
N LYS A 60 18.66 -11.94 -9.30
CA LYS A 60 19.58 -12.84 -10.03
C LYS A 60 20.94 -12.20 -10.27
N ASN A 61 20.96 -10.89 -10.47
CA ASN A 61 22.18 -10.12 -10.75
C ASN A 61 22.86 -9.56 -9.50
N GLY A 62 22.35 -9.88 -8.29
CA GLY A 62 23.08 -9.63 -7.04
C GLY A 62 22.41 -8.70 -6.03
N LEU A 63 21.15 -8.27 -6.24
CA LEU A 63 20.44 -7.45 -5.25
C LEU A 63 20.29 -8.20 -3.91
N PRO A 64 20.88 -7.70 -2.80
CA PRO A 64 20.85 -8.40 -1.51
C PRO A 64 19.63 -8.11 -0.66
N ASP A 65 18.96 -6.97 -0.86
CA ASP A 65 17.86 -6.51 0.02
C ASP A 65 16.73 -5.83 -0.78
N LEU A 66 15.52 -6.35 -0.63
CA LEU A 66 14.33 -5.90 -1.34
C LEU A 66 13.18 -5.60 -0.39
N THR A 67 12.68 -4.37 -0.43
CA THR A 67 11.45 -3.93 0.25
C THR A 67 10.37 -3.66 -0.79
N VAL A 68 9.20 -4.30 -0.67
CA VAL A 68 8.10 -4.18 -1.64
C VAL A 68 6.84 -3.67 -0.97
N ALA A 69 6.19 -2.69 -1.58
CA ALA A 69 4.86 -2.25 -1.17
C ALA A 69 3.80 -3.31 -1.48
N GLY A 70 3.27 -3.93 -0.44
CA GLY A 70 2.08 -4.78 -0.44
C GLY A 70 0.81 -3.97 -0.15
N THR A 71 -0.27 -4.64 0.23
CA THR A 71 -1.56 -4.01 0.51
C THR A 71 -2.37 -4.76 1.56
N CYS A 72 -3.17 -4.04 2.35
CA CYS A 72 -4.14 -4.66 3.27
C CYS A 72 -5.23 -5.47 2.54
N PHE A 73 -5.46 -5.25 1.25
CA PHE A 73 -6.38 -6.07 0.44
C PHE A 73 -5.95 -7.54 0.31
N GLU A 74 -4.71 -7.89 0.63
CA GLU A 74 -4.25 -9.28 0.71
C GLU A 74 -5.00 -10.07 1.80
N TYR A 75 -5.46 -9.41 2.88
CA TYR A 75 -6.26 -10.05 3.92
C TYR A 75 -7.68 -10.43 3.45
N GLY A 76 -8.20 -9.81 2.39
CA GLY A 76 -9.55 -10.04 1.88
C GLY A 76 -10.62 -9.47 2.80
N MET A 77 -11.69 -10.26 3.02
CA MET A 77 -12.88 -9.83 3.76
C MET A 77 -12.79 -10.06 5.27
N GLN A 78 -11.59 -10.19 5.83
CA GLN A 78 -11.39 -10.37 7.27
C GLN A 78 -11.62 -9.07 8.03
N GLU A 79 -12.21 -9.16 9.21
CA GLU A 79 -12.53 -8.03 10.09
C GLU A 79 -11.68 -8.01 11.36
N GLY A 80 -11.64 -6.86 12.00
CA GLY A 80 -10.97 -6.64 13.28
C GLY A 80 -9.50 -6.22 13.12
N CYS A 81 -8.68 -6.58 14.09
CA CYS A 81 -7.24 -6.29 14.11
C CYS A 81 -6.47 -7.32 13.27
N LEU A 82 -5.99 -6.91 12.11
CA LEU A 82 -5.32 -7.78 11.15
C LEU A 82 -3.82 -7.91 11.49
N LYS A 83 -3.37 -9.16 11.72
CA LYS A 83 -1.98 -9.51 12.03
C LYS A 83 -1.30 -10.12 10.80
N GLU A 84 0.02 -10.00 10.74
CA GLU A 84 0.81 -10.46 9.60
C GLU A 84 0.79 -11.98 9.40
N ASP A 85 0.54 -12.75 10.46
CA ASP A 85 0.43 -14.21 10.47
C ASP A 85 -0.96 -14.76 10.14
N MET A 86 -1.96 -13.87 9.96
CA MET A 86 -3.30 -14.29 9.58
C MET A 86 -3.35 -14.85 8.15
N PRO A 87 -4.30 -15.75 7.87
CA PRO A 87 -4.52 -16.27 6.51
C PRO A 87 -4.70 -15.15 5.48
N VAL A 88 -4.16 -15.35 4.28
CA VAL A 88 -4.26 -14.42 3.15
C VAL A 88 -5.37 -14.92 2.22
N LEU A 89 -6.45 -14.14 2.08
CA LEU A 89 -7.66 -14.50 1.33
C LEU A 89 -8.13 -13.33 0.45
N PRO A 90 -7.31 -12.84 -0.50
CA PRO A 90 -7.62 -11.64 -1.28
C PRO A 90 -8.89 -11.81 -2.10
N ALA A 91 -9.80 -10.83 -2.02
CA ALA A 91 -11.12 -10.88 -2.64
C ALA A 91 -11.17 -10.19 -4.03
N ASN A 92 -10.13 -9.45 -4.41
CA ASN A 92 -10.08 -8.72 -5.69
C ASN A 92 -8.78 -8.99 -6.46
N PRO A 93 -8.74 -8.76 -7.80
CA PRO A 93 -7.56 -8.99 -8.63
C PRO A 93 -6.30 -8.27 -8.15
N TYR A 94 -6.42 -7.04 -7.65
CA TYR A 94 -5.26 -6.31 -7.12
C TYR A 94 -4.62 -7.02 -5.91
N GLY A 95 -5.42 -7.38 -4.91
CA GLY A 95 -4.93 -8.11 -3.73
C GLY A 95 -4.36 -9.49 -4.11
N LYS A 96 -5.01 -10.20 -5.04
CA LYS A 96 -4.52 -11.50 -5.57
C LYS A 96 -3.18 -11.35 -6.25
N ALA A 97 -3.02 -10.35 -7.12
CA ALA A 97 -1.75 -10.10 -7.82
C ALA A 97 -0.63 -9.76 -6.84
N LYS A 98 -0.90 -8.92 -5.83
CA LYS A 98 0.08 -8.56 -4.79
C LYS A 98 0.49 -9.79 -3.97
N ASP A 99 -0.44 -10.58 -3.46
CA ASP A 99 -0.11 -11.79 -2.71
C ASP A 99 0.63 -12.83 -3.57
N SER A 100 0.22 -13.00 -4.84
CA SER A 100 0.93 -13.88 -5.78
C SER A 100 2.37 -13.44 -6.02
N LEU A 101 2.63 -12.13 -6.16
CA LEU A 101 3.98 -11.58 -6.28
C LEU A 101 4.81 -11.90 -5.03
N ARG A 102 4.24 -11.66 -3.84
CA ARG A 102 4.90 -11.97 -2.56
C ARG A 102 5.32 -13.44 -2.48
N ARG A 103 4.36 -14.36 -2.69
CA ARG A 103 4.61 -15.81 -2.61
C ARG A 103 5.68 -16.26 -3.60
N ARG A 104 5.62 -15.79 -4.85
CA ARG A 104 6.62 -16.11 -5.87
C ARG A 104 8.02 -15.61 -5.49
N LEU A 105 8.12 -14.43 -4.89
CA LEU A 105 9.40 -13.91 -4.39
C LEU A 105 9.91 -14.70 -3.16
N GLU A 106 9.02 -15.12 -2.27
CA GLU A 106 9.38 -15.99 -1.15
C GLU A 106 9.90 -17.36 -1.61
N GLU A 107 9.24 -17.98 -2.60
CA GLU A 107 9.72 -19.22 -3.24
C GLU A 107 11.07 -19.02 -3.94
N PHE A 108 11.26 -17.85 -4.56
CA PHE A 108 12.50 -17.50 -5.25
C PHE A 108 13.72 -17.43 -4.31
N LYS A 109 13.52 -17.10 -3.04
CA LYS A 109 14.57 -17.11 -2.00
C LYS A 109 15.25 -18.48 -1.85
N GLY A 110 14.58 -19.56 -2.21
CA GLY A 110 15.18 -20.91 -2.15
C GLY A 110 16.38 -21.10 -3.09
N ASN A 111 16.43 -20.36 -4.20
CA ASN A 111 17.50 -20.45 -5.18
C ASN A 111 18.45 -19.24 -5.15
N TYR A 112 17.98 -18.11 -4.69
CA TYR A 112 18.73 -16.85 -4.66
C TYR A 112 18.57 -16.20 -3.28
N PRO A 113 19.61 -16.18 -2.43
CA PRO A 113 19.50 -15.61 -1.08
C PRO A 113 19.42 -14.08 -1.15
N PHE A 114 18.35 -13.50 -0.59
CA PHE A 114 18.17 -12.06 -0.40
C PHE A 114 17.23 -11.80 0.77
N SER A 115 17.29 -10.60 1.36
CA SER A 115 16.32 -10.14 2.35
C SER A 115 15.05 -9.66 1.64
N LEU A 116 13.87 -10.09 2.11
CA LEU A 116 12.57 -9.64 1.59
C LEU A 116 11.74 -9.04 2.72
N LYS A 117 11.41 -7.77 2.56
CA LYS A 117 10.48 -7.06 3.43
C LYS A 117 9.23 -6.69 2.62
N TRP A 118 8.10 -7.25 3.01
CA TRP A 118 6.82 -7.05 2.35
C TRP A 118 5.92 -6.15 3.19
N VAL A 119 5.72 -4.89 2.75
CA VAL A 119 5.07 -3.85 3.54
C VAL A 119 3.61 -3.74 3.15
N ARG A 120 2.68 -4.32 3.93
CA ARG A 120 1.23 -4.16 3.71
C ARG A 120 0.79 -2.77 4.09
N LEU A 121 0.51 -1.95 3.08
CA LEU A 121 0.00 -0.59 3.27
C LEU A 121 -1.48 -0.62 3.61
N PHE A 122 -1.86 0.13 4.64
CA PHE A 122 -3.24 0.44 4.97
C PHE A 122 -3.65 1.76 4.32
N TYR A 123 -4.77 2.37 4.76
CA TYR A 123 -5.23 3.61 4.12
C TYR A 123 -4.30 4.76 4.43
N MET A 124 -3.77 5.37 3.39
CA MET A 124 -2.93 6.55 3.51
C MET A 124 -3.66 7.80 3.03
N TYR A 125 -3.31 8.94 3.62
CA TYR A 125 -3.81 10.23 3.20
C TYR A 125 -2.70 11.29 3.23
N GLY A 126 -2.85 12.35 2.44
CA GLY A 126 -1.89 13.44 2.38
C GLY A 126 -1.78 14.07 1.01
N LYS A 127 -0.79 14.92 0.83
CA LYS A 127 -0.56 15.62 -0.44
C LYS A 127 -0.23 14.64 -1.57
N GLY A 128 -0.80 14.88 -2.75
CA GLY A 128 -0.54 14.03 -3.93
C GLY A 128 -1.45 12.81 -4.06
N GLN A 129 -2.46 12.67 -3.20
CA GLN A 129 -3.46 11.60 -3.34
C GLN A 129 -4.16 11.63 -4.70
N ASN A 130 -4.68 10.45 -5.09
CA ASN A 130 -5.56 10.34 -6.26
C ASN A 130 -6.73 11.34 -6.13
N PRO A 131 -7.08 12.08 -7.21
CA PRO A 131 -8.20 13.05 -7.20
C PRO A 131 -9.55 12.47 -6.78
N ASN A 132 -9.73 11.14 -6.89
CA ASN A 132 -10.93 10.43 -6.49
C ASN A 132 -10.88 9.86 -5.06
N SER A 133 -9.80 10.11 -4.30
CA SER A 133 -9.76 9.74 -2.88
C SER A 133 -10.72 10.60 -2.06
N LEU A 134 -11.17 10.07 -0.92
CA LEU A 134 -12.17 10.70 -0.05
C LEU A 134 -11.81 12.16 0.30
N LEU A 135 -10.59 12.39 0.82
CA LEU A 135 -10.18 13.75 1.21
C LEU A 135 -9.94 14.65 0.00
N SER A 136 -9.44 14.14 -1.12
CA SER A 136 -9.29 14.94 -2.35
C SER A 136 -10.65 15.41 -2.91
N GLN A 137 -11.67 14.56 -2.82
CA GLN A 137 -13.04 14.94 -3.20
C GLN A 137 -13.61 15.96 -2.22
N LEU A 138 -13.39 15.79 -0.91
CA LEU A 138 -13.82 16.74 0.12
C LEU A 138 -13.15 18.11 -0.08
N ASP A 139 -11.84 18.16 -0.30
CA ASP A 139 -11.10 19.40 -0.54
C ASP A 139 -11.61 20.12 -1.78
N ARG A 140 -11.94 19.38 -2.84
CA ARG A 140 -12.53 19.94 -4.06
C ARG A 140 -13.92 20.52 -3.80
N ALA A 141 -14.78 19.81 -3.06
CA ALA A 141 -16.10 20.32 -2.67
C ALA A 141 -15.99 21.62 -1.85
N LEU A 142 -15.04 21.65 -0.89
CA LEU A 142 -14.76 22.84 -0.10
C LEU A 142 -14.24 24.01 -0.95
N ALA A 143 -13.32 23.74 -1.89
CA ALA A 143 -12.79 24.76 -2.81
C ALA A 143 -13.87 25.33 -3.73
N ASN A 144 -14.80 24.48 -4.19
CA ASN A 144 -15.96 24.86 -5.00
C ASN A 144 -17.08 25.54 -4.18
N LYS A 145 -16.93 25.65 -2.86
CA LYS A 145 -17.96 26.20 -1.95
C LYS A 145 -19.29 25.44 -2.02
N GLU A 146 -19.22 24.13 -2.22
CA GLU A 146 -20.39 23.27 -2.19
C GLU A 146 -21.01 23.28 -0.78
N GLN A 147 -22.34 23.22 -0.70
CA GLN A 147 -23.05 23.25 0.57
C GLN A 147 -23.11 21.89 1.24
N VAL A 148 -22.98 20.83 0.44
CA VAL A 148 -23.15 19.44 0.88
C VAL A 148 -22.08 18.57 0.25
N PHE A 149 -21.47 17.67 1.06
CA PHE A 149 -20.56 16.63 0.60
C PHE A 149 -21.24 15.27 0.66
N ASN A 150 -21.38 14.62 -0.49
CA ASN A 150 -21.96 13.28 -0.59
C ASN A 150 -20.96 12.20 -0.20
N MET A 151 -21.34 11.29 0.71
CA MET A 151 -20.50 10.16 1.10
C MET A 151 -21.36 8.93 1.44
N SER A 152 -20.72 7.79 1.69
CA SER A 152 -21.38 6.61 2.24
C SER A 152 -21.89 6.88 3.67
N GLY A 153 -22.53 5.93 4.33
CA GLY A 153 -22.97 6.08 5.72
C GLY A 153 -21.85 6.45 6.70
N GLY A 154 -20.59 6.20 6.31
CA GLY A 154 -19.41 6.58 7.09
C GLY A 154 -19.15 5.70 8.31
N GLU A 155 -19.87 4.61 8.48
CA GLU A 155 -19.76 3.67 9.61
C GLU A 155 -18.58 2.70 9.44
N GLN A 156 -18.03 2.58 8.25
CA GLN A 156 -16.86 1.75 8.00
C GLN A 156 -15.71 2.18 8.90
N ILE A 157 -15.09 1.22 9.58
CA ILE A 157 -13.90 1.45 10.41
C ILE A 157 -12.66 1.15 9.58
N ARG A 158 -11.72 2.10 9.55
CA ARG A 158 -10.47 2.02 8.81
C ARG A 158 -9.31 2.51 9.67
N ASP A 159 -8.11 2.16 9.22
CA ASP A 159 -6.84 2.59 9.78
C ASP A 159 -6.20 3.57 8.80
N PHE A 160 -6.14 4.84 9.18
CA PHE A 160 -5.59 5.91 8.35
C PHE A 160 -4.24 6.38 8.88
N LEU A 161 -3.27 6.52 7.97
CA LEU A 161 -1.93 7.01 8.30
C LEU A 161 -1.53 8.14 7.33
N PRO A 162 -0.94 9.25 7.80
CA PRO A 162 -0.38 10.28 6.91
C PRO A 162 0.67 9.68 5.97
N VAL A 163 0.68 10.11 4.69
CA VAL A 163 1.60 9.58 3.68
C VAL A 163 3.06 9.81 4.06
N GLU A 164 3.36 10.90 4.73
CA GLU A 164 4.71 11.21 5.26
C GLU A 164 5.14 10.13 6.26
N LYS A 165 4.23 9.73 7.17
CA LYS A 165 4.52 8.67 8.14
C LYS A 165 4.63 7.29 7.50
N VAL A 166 3.81 7.04 6.48
CA VAL A 166 3.95 5.81 5.66
C VAL A 166 5.34 5.74 5.03
N ALA A 167 5.82 6.84 4.45
CA ALA A 167 7.15 6.92 3.83
C ALA A 167 8.29 6.74 4.84
N GLU A 168 8.22 7.42 6.00
CA GLU A 168 9.18 7.24 7.10
C GLU A 168 9.26 5.79 7.55
N ASN A 169 8.12 5.15 7.75
CA ASN A 169 8.07 3.74 8.16
C ASN A 169 8.66 2.82 7.08
N ILE A 170 8.37 3.05 5.79
CA ILE A 170 8.94 2.25 4.68
C ILE A 170 10.48 2.37 4.68
N VAL A 171 11.01 3.58 4.85
CA VAL A 171 12.46 3.81 4.92
C VAL A 171 13.06 3.08 6.13
N SER A 172 12.44 3.20 7.32
CA SER A 172 12.90 2.50 8.53
C SER A 172 12.87 0.98 8.34
N ILE A 173 11.80 0.45 7.72
CA ILE A 173 11.69 -0.98 7.39
C ILE A 173 12.79 -1.40 6.41
N ALA A 174 13.09 -0.60 5.38
CA ALA A 174 14.10 -0.92 4.40
C ALA A 174 15.52 -0.94 4.98
N LEU A 175 15.83 0.01 5.86
CA LEU A 175 17.19 0.20 6.38
C LEU A 175 17.56 -0.78 7.52
N GLN A 176 16.59 -1.30 8.28
CA GLN A 176 16.86 -2.27 9.34
C GLN A 176 17.15 -3.68 8.77
N ARG A 177 17.90 -4.52 9.53
CA ARG A 177 18.35 -5.84 9.07
C ARG A 177 17.89 -7.00 9.97
N ASN A 178 17.08 -6.73 10.98
CA ASN A 178 16.71 -7.72 12.00
C ASN A 178 15.35 -8.39 11.74
N ILE A 179 14.49 -7.77 10.93
CA ILE A 179 13.11 -8.21 10.72
C ILE A 179 12.80 -8.29 9.23
N ASP A 180 12.55 -9.51 8.77
CA ASP A 180 12.15 -9.83 7.40
C ASP A 180 10.66 -10.21 7.30
N GLY A 181 10.22 -10.45 6.07
CA GLY A 181 8.89 -10.92 5.73
C GLY A 181 7.83 -9.82 5.80
N VAL A 182 6.59 -10.20 6.06
CA VAL A 182 5.45 -9.28 6.05
C VAL A 182 5.46 -8.35 7.25
N ILE A 183 5.21 -7.05 7.01
CA ILE A 183 5.09 -6.00 8.03
C ILE A 183 3.90 -5.11 7.67
N ASN A 184 2.96 -4.92 8.60
CA ASN A 184 1.86 -3.98 8.44
C ASN A 184 2.34 -2.54 8.64
N ASN A 185 2.11 -1.67 7.66
CA ASN A 185 2.35 -0.23 7.79
C ASN A 185 1.00 0.46 8.02
N CYS A 186 0.68 0.66 9.27
CA CYS A 186 -0.62 1.12 9.76
C CYS A 186 -0.47 1.97 11.03
N SER A 187 -1.52 2.66 11.45
CA SER A 187 -1.53 3.46 12.68
C SER A 187 -1.88 2.64 13.92
N GLY A 188 -2.65 1.55 13.76
CA GLY A 188 -3.24 0.78 14.85
C GLY A 188 -4.39 1.51 15.56
N ASN A 189 -4.83 2.66 15.04
CA ASN A 189 -5.89 3.49 15.63
C ASN A 189 -7.12 3.47 14.72
N PRO A 190 -8.06 2.52 14.92
CA PRO A 190 -9.27 2.44 14.13
C PRO A 190 -10.19 3.62 14.36
N VAL A 191 -10.69 4.21 13.27
CA VAL A 191 -11.69 5.28 13.30
C VAL A 191 -12.75 5.04 12.25
N THR A 192 -13.98 5.53 12.44
CA THR A 192 -14.98 5.50 11.39
C THR A 192 -14.61 6.49 10.27
N VAL A 193 -15.02 6.19 9.04
CA VAL A 193 -14.81 7.11 7.90
C VAL A 193 -15.44 8.48 8.18
N LYS A 194 -16.63 8.49 8.82
CA LYS A 194 -17.29 9.73 9.25
C LYS A 194 -16.44 10.52 10.25
N GLN A 195 -15.96 9.88 11.33
CA GLN A 195 -15.10 10.52 12.32
C GLN A 195 -13.80 11.07 11.69
N PHE A 196 -13.24 10.34 10.75
CA PHE A 196 -12.04 10.78 10.03
C PHE A 196 -12.30 12.06 9.22
N VAL A 197 -13.43 12.15 8.49
CA VAL A 197 -13.84 13.34 7.75
C VAL A 197 -14.14 14.51 8.69
N GLU A 198 -14.90 14.29 9.76
CA GLU A 198 -15.24 15.33 10.74
C GLU A 198 -13.97 15.89 11.41
N ARG A 199 -13.04 15.02 11.79
CA ARG A 199 -11.73 15.44 12.35
C ARG A 199 -10.90 16.24 11.34
N TYR A 200 -10.88 15.82 10.09
CA TYR A 200 -10.19 16.56 9.02
C TYR A 200 -10.77 17.97 8.84
N LEU A 201 -12.09 18.11 8.80
CA LEU A 201 -12.78 19.41 8.73
C LEU A 201 -12.41 20.30 9.94
N GLN A 202 -12.49 19.74 11.15
CA GLN A 202 -12.15 20.46 12.38
C GLN A 202 -10.70 20.96 12.39
N LEU A 203 -9.74 20.11 12.05
CA LEU A 203 -8.31 20.46 12.03
C LEU A 203 -7.98 21.55 11.00
N ASN A 204 -8.74 21.65 9.92
CA ASN A 204 -8.58 22.66 8.88
C ASN A 204 -9.49 23.88 9.05
N ASN A 205 -10.26 23.97 10.14
CA ASN A 205 -11.25 25.03 10.38
C ASN A 205 -12.23 25.19 9.19
N LYS A 206 -12.72 24.06 8.65
CA LYS A 206 -13.66 23.98 7.53
C LYS A 206 -14.99 23.40 7.97
N THR A 207 -16.04 23.76 7.25
CA THR A 207 -17.41 23.27 7.51
C THR A 207 -18.11 23.00 6.18
N ILE A 208 -18.78 21.85 6.11
CA ILE A 208 -19.65 21.43 5.01
C ILE A 208 -20.66 20.44 5.57
N ALA A 209 -21.91 20.46 5.10
CA ALA A 209 -22.89 19.46 5.50
C ALA A 209 -22.53 18.08 4.88
N LEU A 210 -22.58 17.01 5.68
CA LEU A 210 -22.32 15.66 5.20
C LEU A 210 -23.65 14.96 4.86
N ASN A 211 -23.83 14.59 3.59
CA ASN A 211 -24.96 13.78 3.13
C ASN A 211 -24.60 12.30 3.22
N LEU A 212 -24.89 11.70 4.37
CA LEU A 212 -24.55 10.31 4.69
C LEU A 212 -25.49 9.34 3.95
N GLY A 213 -24.93 8.20 3.48
CA GLY A 213 -25.70 7.15 2.81
C GLY A 213 -26.04 7.44 1.34
N PHE A 214 -25.46 8.50 0.76
CA PHE A 214 -25.65 8.80 -0.65
C PHE A 214 -25.03 7.73 -1.56
N TYR A 215 -23.82 7.26 -1.23
CA TYR A 215 -23.18 6.16 -1.92
C TYR A 215 -23.32 4.84 -1.13
N PRO A 216 -23.52 3.70 -1.81
CA PRO A 216 -23.48 2.40 -1.15
C PRO A 216 -22.08 2.07 -0.64
N TYR A 217 -21.99 1.15 0.30
CA TYR A 217 -20.69 0.58 0.69
C TYR A 217 -20.13 -0.30 -0.42
N PRO A 218 -18.80 -0.30 -0.65
CA PRO A 218 -18.18 -1.24 -1.58
C PRO A 218 -18.29 -2.67 -1.04
N ASP A 219 -18.55 -3.63 -1.91
CA ASP A 219 -18.73 -5.05 -1.60
C ASP A 219 -17.42 -5.86 -1.56
N TYR A 220 -16.29 -5.23 -1.88
CA TYR A 220 -14.95 -5.84 -1.91
C TYR A 220 -14.08 -5.50 -0.70
N GLU A 221 -14.65 -4.84 0.28
CA GLU A 221 -14.00 -4.45 1.53
C GLU A 221 -14.90 -4.79 2.73
N PRO A 222 -14.34 -5.32 3.84
CA PRO A 222 -15.11 -5.55 5.06
C PRO A 222 -15.54 -4.23 5.72
N MET A 223 -16.54 -4.29 6.59
CA MET A 223 -17.05 -3.07 7.25
C MET A 223 -16.05 -2.50 8.25
N LYS A 224 -15.23 -3.33 8.89
CA LYS A 224 -14.33 -2.85 9.95
C LYS A 224 -13.02 -3.65 9.98
N PHE A 225 -11.90 -2.97 9.77
CA PHE A 225 -10.57 -3.55 9.96
C PHE A 225 -9.51 -2.48 10.20
N TRP A 226 -8.44 -2.88 10.86
CA TRP A 226 -7.24 -2.07 11.13
C TRP A 226 -6.05 -3.01 11.27
N GLY A 227 -4.82 -2.47 11.25
CA GLY A 227 -3.62 -3.29 11.34
C GLY A 227 -3.09 -3.43 12.77
N ASP A 228 -2.51 -4.59 13.09
CA ASP A 228 -1.64 -4.75 14.25
C ASP A 228 -0.30 -4.05 13.99
N THR A 229 0.16 -3.27 14.97
CA THR A 229 1.40 -2.48 14.87
C THR A 229 2.58 -3.11 15.61
N SER A 230 2.42 -4.28 16.21
CA SER A 230 3.43 -4.88 17.11
C SER A 230 4.76 -5.12 16.39
N LYS A 231 4.72 -5.58 15.14
CA LYS A 231 5.91 -5.81 14.34
C LYS A 231 6.54 -4.50 13.84
N LEU A 232 5.71 -3.53 13.40
CA LEU A 232 6.17 -2.22 12.97
C LEU A 232 6.87 -1.46 14.11
N LYS A 233 6.32 -1.50 15.32
CA LYS A 233 6.91 -0.84 16.50
C LYS A 233 8.31 -1.34 16.80
N LYS A 234 8.59 -2.64 16.65
CA LYS A 234 9.94 -3.21 16.82
C LYS A 234 10.94 -2.67 15.79
N VAL A 235 10.45 -2.28 14.62
CA VAL A 235 11.29 -1.69 13.56
C VAL A 235 11.57 -0.21 13.80
N VAL A 236 10.52 0.58 14.12
CA VAL A 236 10.64 2.05 14.19
C VAL A 236 11.20 2.55 15.52
N ASN A 237 11.02 1.80 16.61
CA ASN A 237 11.51 2.20 17.94
C ASN A 237 12.90 1.61 18.26
N ASN A 238 13.51 0.85 17.37
CA ASN A 238 14.77 0.11 17.61
C ASN A 238 14.74 -0.77 18.87
N GLU A 239 13.54 -1.31 19.22
CA GLU A 239 13.35 -2.22 20.35
C GLU A 239 13.51 -3.69 19.97
#